data_44b79f830aab041e33f3784f5666d367
#
_entry.id   44b79f830aab041e33f3784f5666d367
#
_cell.length_a   1.000
_cell.length_b   1.000
_cell.length_c   1.000
_cell.angle_alpha   90.00
_cell.angle_beta   90.00
_cell.angle_gamma   90.00
#
_symmetry.space_group_name_H-M   'P 1'
#
loop_
_entity.id
_entity.type
_entity.pdbx_description
1 polymer ?
#
loop_
_entity_poly.entity_id
_entity_poly.type
_entity_poly.pdbx_seq_one_letter_code
_entity_poly.pdbx_strand_id
1 'polypeptide(L)'
;HHIKVFLGDAKPLSKVYTSYQKLSQLYFLRILDSTKFFYRESDMPHFMTNFSTIQETEQRLLYTVEHGREEEITATFQEWFSLMKSLHYNSLQFFYTKLYSGLRDRIRSIASIPSLPTYQFENKLSTTTDIQEINSYILNLMHAYSQYLANMKEEKILDLISNAKNYIDQHLCDTDLTAD
;
A
#
# COMPACT_ATOMS: atom_id res chain seq x y z
N HIS A 1 10.14 26.01 0.75
CA HIS A 1 9.58 25.60 2.05
C HIS A 1 8.26 26.34 2.25
N HIS A 2 7.14 25.61 2.33
CA HIS A 2 5.84 26.21 2.61
C HIS A 2 5.60 26.20 4.11
N ILE A 3 5.21 27.35 4.66
CA ILE A 3 4.85 27.46 6.08
C ILE A 3 3.42 26.95 6.23
N LYS A 4 3.19 26.02 7.16
CA LYS A 4 1.85 25.56 7.55
C LYS A 4 1.47 26.17 8.90
N VAL A 5 0.26 26.70 8.99
CA VAL A 5 -0.24 27.42 10.17
C VAL A 5 -1.36 26.61 10.83
N PHE A 6 -1.27 26.42 12.14
CA PHE A 6 -2.24 25.70 12.95
C PHE A 6 -2.91 26.67 13.91
N LEU A 7 -4.23 26.82 13.84
CA LEU A 7 -5.01 27.78 14.62
C LEU A 7 -5.91 27.04 15.62
N GLY A 8 -5.68 27.28 16.89
CA GLY A 8 -6.61 26.86 17.96
C GLY A 8 -7.74 27.85 18.14
N ASP A 9 -8.88 27.36 18.64
CA ASP A 9 -9.97 28.23 19.05
C ASP A 9 -9.64 28.98 20.35
N ALA A 10 -10.20 30.17 20.51
CA ALA A 10 -10.09 30.90 21.78
C ALA A 10 -10.80 30.12 22.90
N LYS A 11 -10.08 29.69 23.93
CA LYS A 11 -10.61 28.87 25.03
C LYS A 11 -10.12 29.35 26.41
N PRO A 12 -10.87 29.04 27.46
CA PRO A 12 -10.40 29.23 28.85
C PRO A 12 -9.08 28.45 29.07
N LEU A 13 -8.22 28.98 29.95
CA LEU A 13 -6.91 28.38 30.27
C LEU A 13 -7.00 26.90 30.64
N SER A 14 -8.08 26.48 31.32
CA SER A 14 -8.33 25.06 31.66
C SER A 14 -8.47 24.13 30.47
N LYS A 15 -8.75 24.66 29.27
CA LYS A 15 -8.93 23.87 28.00
C LYS A 15 -7.78 24.04 27.01
N VAL A 16 -6.76 24.85 27.34
CA VAL A 16 -5.62 25.10 26.43
C VAL A 16 -4.86 23.81 26.12
N TYR A 17 -4.67 22.93 27.09
CA TYR A 17 -3.99 21.65 26.90
C TYR A 17 -4.74 20.73 25.90
N THR A 18 -6.06 20.68 25.98
CA THR A 18 -6.88 19.91 25.04
C THR A 18 -6.79 20.46 23.60
N SER A 19 -6.77 21.79 23.46
CA SER A 19 -6.54 22.45 22.17
C SER A 19 -5.16 22.11 21.62
N TYR A 20 -4.12 22.16 22.44
CA TYR A 20 -2.77 21.80 22.05
C TYR A 20 -2.67 20.35 21.57
N GLN A 21 -3.30 19.40 22.28
CA GLN A 21 -3.34 17.99 21.85
C GLN A 21 -3.98 17.83 20.47
N LYS A 22 -5.10 18.52 20.20
CA LYS A 22 -5.77 18.47 18.90
C LYS A 22 -4.90 19.07 17.79
N LEU A 23 -4.28 20.22 18.04
CA LEU A 23 -3.39 20.84 17.06
C LEU A 23 -2.15 19.98 16.78
N SER A 24 -1.63 19.28 17.80
CA SER A 24 -0.53 18.33 17.62
C SER A 24 -0.93 17.16 16.71
N GLN A 25 -2.14 16.63 16.84
CA GLN A 25 -2.66 15.61 15.92
C GLN A 25 -2.80 16.15 14.49
N LEU A 26 -3.36 17.35 14.32
CA LEU A 26 -3.44 17.99 13.00
C LEU A 26 -2.06 18.22 12.39
N TYR A 27 -1.06 18.58 13.21
CA TYR A 27 0.32 18.70 12.73
C TYR A 27 0.85 17.41 12.13
N PHE A 28 0.58 16.26 12.75
CA PHE A 28 0.98 14.96 12.20
C PHE A 28 0.17 14.56 10.97
N LEU A 29 -1.12 14.95 10.91
CA LEU A 29 -1.99 14.64 9.77
C LEU A 29 -1.76 15.56 8.55
N ARG A 30 -0.93 16.61 8.67
CA ARG A 30 -0.60 17.53 7.57
C ARG A 30 -0.04 16.84 6.32
N ILE A 31 0.52 15.63 6.47
CA ILE A 31 1.08 14.84 5.37
C ILE A 31 -0.01 14.34 4.41
N LEU A 32 -1.27 14.23 4.87
CA LEU A 32 -2.39 13.74 4.07
C LEU A 32 -2.87 14.75 3.01
N ASP A 33 -2.57 16.05 3.23
CA ASP A 33 -2.90 17.13 2.31
C ASP A 33 -1.75 18.13 2.25
N SER A 34 -0.87 17.94 1.28
CA SER A 34 0.29 18.80 1.07
C SER A 34 -0.09 20.21 0.58
N THR A 35 -1.29 20.38 0.02
CA THR A 35 -1.78 21.65 -0.54
C THR A 35 -2.38 22.57 0.50
N LYS A 36 -2.81 22.03 1.65
CA LYS A 36 -3.42 22.80 2.72
C LYS A 36 -2.37 23.53 3.56
N PHE A 37 -2.52 24.85 3.72
CA PHE A 37 -1.60 25.71 4.48
C PHE A 37 -2.14 26.11 5.85
N PHE A 38 -3.45 26.18 6.00
CA PHE A 38 -4.11 26.59 7.24
C PHE A 38 -4.92 25.43 7.80
N TYR A 39 -4.71 25.13 9.07
CA TYR A 39 -5.42 24.09 9.81
C TYR A 39 -6.08 24.72 11.02
N ARG A 40 -7.36 24.44 11.22
CA ARG A 40 -8.15 24.86 12.39
C ARG A 40 -8.47 23.66 13.27
N GLU A 41 -8.76 23.89 14.54
CA GLU A 41 -9.21 22.81 15.44
C GLU A 41 -10.48 22.10 14.91
N SER A 42 -11.35 22.84 14.20
CA SER A 42 -12.55 22.29 13.52
C SER A 42 -12.23 21.35 12.35
N ASP A 43 -11.00 21.36 11.82
CA ASP A 43 -10.59 20.48 10.74
C ASP A 43 -10.21 19.07 11.25
N MET A 44 -10.29 18.85 12.57
CA MET A 44 -10.01 17.54 13.16
C MET A 44 -11.00 16.50 12.62
N PRO A 45 -10.55 15.44 11.96
CA PRO A 45 -11.45 14.42 11.46
C PRO A 45 -12.08 13.62 12.61
N HIS A 46 -13.25 13.04 12.35
CA HIS A 46 -13.79 12.00 13.22
C HIS A 46 -12.96 10.73 13.03
N PHE A 47 -12.20 10.37 14.04
CA PHE A 47 -11.32 9.20 13.97
C PHE A 47 -12.12 7.90 14.05
N MET A 48 -11.80 7.00 13.14
CA MET A 48 -12.34 5.65 13.13
C MET A 48 -11.77 4.86 14.33
N THR A 49 -12.63 4.14 15.02
CA THR A 49 -12.26 3.26 16.15
C THR A 49 -12.36 1.78 15.78
N ASN A 50 -13.13 1.44 14.75
CA ASN A 50 -13.23 0.07 14.24
C ASN A 50 -12.33 -0.08 13.00
N PHE A 51 -11.36 -0.97 13.07
CA PHE A 51 -10.36 -1.19 12.02
C PHE A 51 -10.66 -2.40 11.13
N SER A 52 -11.78 -3.10 11.32
CA SER A 52 -12.11 -4.30 10.53
C SER A 52 -12.15 -4.03 9.04
N THR A 53 -12.82 -2.95 8.62
CA THR A 53 -12.90 -2.54 7.21
C THR A 53 -11.53 -2.27 6.60
N ILE A 54 -10.62 -1.67 7.37
CA ILE A 54 -9.25 -1.41 6.90
C ILE A 54 -8.50 -2.73 6.70
N GLN A 55 -8.63 -3.66 7.64
CA GLN A 55 -7.97 -4.97 7.56
C GLN A 55 -8.53 -5.81 6.41
N GLU A 56 -9.84 -5.80 6.21
CA GLU A 56 -10.50 -6.49 5.09
C GLU A 56 -10.03 -5.92 3.74
N THR A 57 -9.99 -4.58 3.63
CA THR A 57 -9.50 -3.90 2.41
C THR A 57 -8.02 -4.17 2.18
N GLU A 58 -7.19 -4.21 3.24
CA GLU A 58 -5.77 -4.58 3.15
C GLU A 58 -5.59 -6.02 2.63
N GLN A 59 -6.34 -6.98 3.16
CA GLN A 59 -6.29 -8.37 2.69
C GLN A 59 -6.74 -8.47 1.23
N ARG A 60 -7.82 -7.80 0.86
CA ARG A 60 -8.29 -7.73 -0.52
C ARG A 60 -7.24 -7.10 -1.44
N LEU A 61 -6.57 -6.03 -1.00
CA LEU A 61 -5.49 -5.38 -1.75
C LEU A 61 -4.33 -6.34 -2.02
N LEU A 62 -3.85 -7.06 -1.00
CA LEU A 62 -2.78 -8.04 -1.15
C LEU A 62 -3.18 -9.19 -2.09
N TYR A 63 -4.43 -9.66 -2.00
CA TYR A 63 -4.97 -10.64 -2.94
C TYR A 63 -5.02 -10.10 -4.38
N THR A 64 -5.47 -8.86 -4.56
CA THR A 64 -5.54 -8.20 -5.88
C THR A 64 -4.15 -8.04 -6.49
N VAL A 65 -3.12 -7.76 -5.68
CA VAL A 65 -1.73 -7.70 -6.16
C VAL A 65 -1.25 -9.03 -6.73
N GLU A 66 -1.69 -10.16 -6.17
CA GLU A 66 -1.30 -11.51 -6.59
C GLU A 66 -2.11 -12.04 -7.78
N HIS A 67 -3.33 -11.56 -8.00
CA HIS A 67 -4.28 -12.15 -8.94
C HIS A 67 -4.99 -11.16 -9.87
N GLY A 68 -4.98 -9.87 -9.52
CA GLY A 68 -5.71 -8.82 -10.23
C GLY A 68 -4.92 -8.17 -11.36
N ARG A 69 -5.59 -7.23 -12.02
CA ARG A 69 -4.99 -6.36 -13.03
C ARG A 69 -4.48 -5.08 -12.40
N GLU A 70 -3.62 -4.36 -13.10
CA GLU A 70 -2.99 -3.13 -12.63
C GLU A 70 -4.01 -2.05 -12.21
N GLU A 71 -5.10 -1.91 -12.98
CA GLU A 71 -6.18 -0.96 -12.65
C GLU A 71 -6.91 -1.34 -11.36
N GLU A 72 -7.12 -2.65 -11.12
CA GLU A 72 -7.77 -3.16 -9.92
C GLU A 72 -6.90 -2.94 -8.68
N ILE A 73 -5.58 -3.12 -8.80
CA ILE A 73 -4.60 -2.83 -7.73
C ILE A 73 -4.68 -1.36 -7.36
N THR A 74 -4.63 -0.47 -8.37
CA THR A 74 -4.69 0.97 -8.17
C THR A 74 -6.01 1.38 -7.52
N ALA A 75 -7.14 0.87 -7.99
CA ALA A 75 -8.47 1.19 -7.43
C ALA A 75 -8.59 0.71 -5.97
N THR A 76 -8.18 -0.52 -5.67
CA THR A 76 -8.24 -1.08 -4.31
C THR A 76 -7.28 -0.35 -3.36
N PHE A 77 -6.10 0.06 -3.85
CA PHE A 77 -5.18 0.88 -3.07
C PHE A 77 -5.76 2.25 -2.74
N GLN A 78 -6.44 2.92 -3.69
CA GLN A 78 -7.10 4.20 -3.46
C GLN A 78 -8.24 4.08 -2.44
N GLU A 79 -9.02 3.00 -2.48
CA GLU A 79 -10.03 2.70 -1.47
C GLU A 79 -9.38 2.54 -0.09
N TRP A 80 -8.34 1.72 0.02
CA TRP A 80 -7.59 1.55 1.28
C TRP A 80 -7.04 2.88 1.79
N PHE A 81 -6.42 3.67 0.91
CA PHE A 81 -5.89 4.99 1.28
C PHE A 81 -6.98 5.95 1.76
N SER A 82 -8.19 5.90 1.19
CA SER A 82 -9.30 6.75 1.63
C SER A 82 -9.68 6.51 3.09
N LEU A 83 -9.60 5.25 3.54
CA LEU A 83 -9.85 4.87 4.94
C LEU A 83 -8.77 5.40 5.88
N MET A 84 -7.51 5.50 5.42
CA MET A 84 -6.39 6.02 6.22
C MET A 84 -6.59 7.48 6.65
N LYS A 85 -7.34 8.28 5.88
CA LYS A 85 -7.60 9.71 6.18
C LYS A 85 -8.40 9.92 7.46
N SER A 86 -9.11 8.89 7.93
CA SER A 86 -9.91 8.92 9.16
C SER A 86 -9.20 8.29 10.36
N LEU A 87 -7.88 8.11 10.30
CA LEU A 87 -7.11 7.51 11.38
C LEU A 87 -6.31 8.53 12.18
N HIS A 88 -6.09 8.23 13.47
CA HIS A 88 -5.02 8.85 14.23
C HIS A 88 -3.66 8.56 13.57
N TYR A 89 -2.72 9.49 13.69
CA TYR A 89 -1.41 9.37 13.07
C TYR A 89 -0.68 8.06 13.40
N ASN A 90 -0.68 7.64 14.67
CA ASN A 90 -0.03 6.39 15.08
C ASN A 90 -0.67 5.16 14.43
N SER A 91 -2.00 5.15 14.30
CA SER A 91 -2.72 4.08 13.60
C SER A 91 -2.42 4.09 12.10
N LEU A 92 -2.34 5.29 11.50
CA LEU A 92 -1.93 5.46 10.11
C LEU A 92 -0.52 4.87 9.89
N GLN A 93 0.46 5.25 10.72
CA GLN A 93 1.80 4.69 10.63
C GLN A 93 1.80 3.16 10.77
N PHE A 94 1.05 2.64 11.74
CA PHE A 94 0.93 1.20 11.95
C PHE A 94 0.42 0.47 10.70
N PHE A 95 -0.67 0.94 10.09
CA PHE A 95 -1.24 0.29 8.91
C PHE A 95 -0.34 0.40 7.67
N TYR A 96 0.33 1.54 7.47
CA TYR A 96 1.31 1.68 6.39
C TYR A 96 2.50 0.74 6.58
N THR A 97 3.05 0.65 7.79
CA THR A 97 4.16 -0.26 8.09
C THR A 97 3.75 -1.72 7.94
N LYS A 98 2.54 -2.07 8.38
CA LYS A 98 1.99 -3.42 8.27
C LYS A 98 1.81 -3.83 6.81
N LEU A 99 1.17 -2.99 5.99
CA LEU A 99 0.98 -3.23 4.56
C LEU A 99 2.33 -3.38 3.86
N TYR A 100 3.27 -2.46 4.13
CA TYR A 100 4.60 -2.49 3.55
C TYR A 100 5.37 -3.76 3.94
N SER A 101 5.35 -4.15 5.20
CA SER A 101 6.02 -5.37 5.68
C SER A 101 5.44 -6.61 5.02
N GLY A 102 4.11 -6.71 4.91
CA GLY A 102 3.45 -7.81 4.23
C GLY A 102 3.81 -7.92 2.75
N LEU A 103 3.93 -6.78 2.05
CA LEU A 103 4.39 -6.73 0.66
C LEU A 103 5.88 -7.09 0.56
N ARG A 104 6.72 -6.50 1.40
CA ARG A 104 8.17 -6.74 1.42
C ARG A 104 8.51 -8.21 1.67
N ASP A 105 7.81 -8.88 2.57
CA ASP A 105 8.04 -10.30 2.84
C ASP A 105 7.80 -11.20 1.61
N ARG A 106 6.90 -10.77 0.71
CA ARG A 106 6.64 -11.45 -0.57
C ARG A 106 7.72 -11.19 -1.61
N ILE A 107 8.27 -9.99 -1.63
CA ILE A 107 9.20 -9.55 -2.70
C ILE A 107 10.68 -9.65 -2.31
N ARG A 108 11.03 -9.85 -1.05
CA ARG A 108 12.43 -9.79 -0.56
C ARG A 108 13.39 -10.77 -1.23
N SER A 109 12.90 -11.88 -1.77
CA SER A 109 13.69 -12.87 -2.50
C SER A 109 13.82 -12.56 -4.00
N ILE A 110 13.15 -11.52 -4.48
CA ILE A 110 13.11 -11.15 -5.90
C ILE A 110 14.12 -10.03 -6.14
N ALA A 111 15.29 -10.39 -6.67
CA ALA A 111 16.40 -9.43 -6.87
C ALA A 111 16.06 -8.27 -7.79
N SER A 112 15.10 -8.45 -8.72
CA SER A 112 14.66 -7.42 -9.67
C SER A 112 13.73 -6.36 -9.04
N ILE A 113 13.24 -6.59 -7.81
CA ILE A 113 12.33 -5.65 -7.12
C ILE A 113 13.02 -5.12 -5.86
N PRO A 114 13.78 -4.01 -5.95
CA PRO A 114 14.46 -3.44 -4.79
C PRO A 114 13.45 -2.87 -3.80
N SER A 115 13.56 -3.29 -2.54
CA SER A 115 12.72 -2.80 -1.44
C SER A 115 13.57 -2.31 -0.27
N LEU A 116 13.11 -1.26 0.40
CA LEU A 116 13.79 -0.73 1.58
C LEU A 116 13.69 -1.73 2.75
N PRO A 117 14.68 -1.79 3.66
CA PRO A 117 14.47 -2.38 4.98
C PRO A 117 13.30 -1.70 5.72
N THR A 118 12.53 -2.46 6.51
CA THR A 118 11.33 -1.92 7.19
C THR A 118 11.63 -0.68 8.01
N TYR A 119 12.74 -0.67 8.76
CA TYR A 119 13.14 0.51 9.57
C TYR A 119 13.42 1.76 8.72
N GLN A 120 13.94 1.61 7.49
CA GLN A 120 14.15 2.74 6.58
C GLN A 120 12.81 3.25 6.02
N PHE A 121 11.88 2.35 5.75
CA PHE A 121 10.53 2.73 5.35
C PHE A 121 9.82 3.49 6.48
N GLU A 122 9.86 3.01 7.72
CA GLU A 122 9.30 3.68 8.89
C GLU A 122 9.91 5.08 9.10
N ASN A 123 11.22 5.19 8.94
CA ASN A 123 11.90 6.49 9.03
C ASN A 123 11.45 7.43 7.89
N LYS A 124 11.34 6.92 6.66
CA LYS A 124 10.82 7.70 5.53
C LYS A 124 9.37 8.14 5.78
N LEU A 125 8.52 7.26 6.30
CA LEU A 125 7.12 7.58 6.64
C LEU A 125 7.01 8.65 7.73
N SER A 126 7.86 8.59 8.76
CA SER A 126 7.86 9.56 9.86
C SER A 126 8.40 10.94 9.48
N THR A 127 9.28 11.01 8.48
CA THR A 127 9.93 12.25 8.03
C THR A 127 9.27 12.88 6.80
N THR A 128 8.39 12.15 6.10
CA THR A 128 7.72 12.69 4.91
C THR A 128 6.85 13.90 5.23
N THR A 129 6.79 14.82 4.30
CA THR A 129 5.90 15.98 4.32
C THR A 129 4.70 15.82 3.38
N ASP A 130 4.75 14.80 2.51
CA ASP A 130 3.70 14.46 1.56
C ASP A 130 3.53 12.94 1.50
N ILE A 131 2.35 12.45 1.87
CA ILE A 131 2.05 11.02 1.87
C ILE A 131 2.02 10.44 0.45
N GLN A 132 1.85 11.28 -0.59
CA GLN A 132 1.82 10.80 -1.98
C GLN A 132 3.15 10.18 -2.42
N GLU A 133 4.27 10.62 -1.86
CA GLU A 133 5.56 9.98 -2.10
C GLU A 133 5.57 8.53 -1.61
N ILE A 134 5.00 8.30 -0.43
CA ILE A 134 4.88 6.97 0.18
C ILE A 134 3.89 6.10 -0.61
N ASN A 135 2.75 6.68 -0.98
CA ASN A 135 1.74 6.00 -1.79
C ASN A 135 2.30 5.54 -3.14
N SER A 136 2.98 6.44 -3.85
CA SER A 136 3.62 6.14 -5.12
C SER A 136 4.67 5.04 -4.98
N TYR A 137 5.46 5.07 -3.92
CA TYR A 137 6.47 4.05 -3.66
C TYR A 137 5.84 2.67 -3.43
N ILE A 138 4.81 2.57 -2.57
CA ILE A 138 4.12 1.30 -2.29
C ILE A 138 3.43 0.78 -3.55
N LEU A 139 2.72 1.65 -4.26
CA LEU A 139 1.98 1.28 -5.48
C LEU A 139 2.93 0.76 -6.57
N ASN A 140 4.08 1.40 -6.77
CA ASN A 140 5.10 0.93 -7.71
C ASN A 140 5.63 -0.47 -7.32
N LEU A 141 5.83 -0.75 -6.03
CA LEU A 141 6.22 -2.08 -5.58
C LEU A 141 5.14 -3.13 -5.84
N MET A 142 3.86 -2.78 -5.64
CA MET A 142 2.73 -3.66 -5.92
C MET A 142 2.65 -4.01 -7.41
N HIS A 143 2.76 -3.01 -8.28
CA HIS A 143 2.75 -3.21 -9.74
C HIS A 143 3.94 -4.05 -10.19
N ALA A 144 5.16 -3.75 -9.71
CA ALA A 144 6.34 -4.54 -10.04
C ALA A 144 6.20 -6.01 -9.61
N TYR A 145 5.63 -6.26 -8.43
CA TYR A 145 5.40 -7.62 -7.95
C TYR A 145 4.32 -8.34 -8.77
N SER A 146 3.21 -7.70 -9.06
CA SER A 146 2.14 -8.26 -9.90
C SER A 146 2.65 -8.62 -11.30
N GLN A 147 3.44 -7.74 -11.91
CA GLN A 147 4.06 -7.98 -13.22
C GLN A 147 5.04 -9.14 -13.18
N TYR A 148 5.87 -9.23 -12.13
CA TYR A 148 6.77 -10.37 -11.93
C TYR A 148 5.99 -11.71 -11.87
N LEU A 149 4.88 -11.75 -11.14
CA LEU A 149 4.04 -12.94 -11.05
C LEU A 149 3.39 -13.29 -12.38
N ALA A 150 2.95 -12.30 -13.17
CA ALA A 150 2.40 -12.51 -14.50
C ALA A 150 3.43 -13.14 -15.45
N ASN A 151 4.65 -12.61 -15.49
CA ASN A 151 5.75 -13.13 -16.29
C ASN A 151 6.11 -14.56 -15.90
N MET A 152 6.18 -14.86 -14.60
CA MET A 152 6.44 -16.24 -14.12
C MET A 152 5.36 -17.24 -14.53
N LYS A 153 4.10 -16.81 -14.58
CA LYS A 153 2.98 -17.66 -15.06
C LYS A 153 3.12 -17.92 -16.57
N GLU A 154 3.48 -16.90 -17.33
CA GLU A 154 3.66 -17.01 -18.79
C GLU A 154 4.83 -17.95 -19.13
N GLU A 155 5.98 -17.80 -18.47
CA GLU A 155 7.13 -18.70 -18.64
C GLU A 155 6.76 -20.16 -18.36
N LYS A 156 6.04 -20.45 -17.27
CA LYS A 156 5.59 -21.80 -16.95
C LYS A 156 4.66 -22.37 -18.01
N ILE A 157 3.77 -21.58 -18.59
CA ILE A 157 2.87 -22.01 -19.66
C ILE A 157 3.67 -22.33 -20.92
N LEU A 158 4.64 -21.50 -21.29
CA LEU A 158 5.52 -21.75 -22.44
C LEU A 158 6.34 -23.02 -22.27
N ASP A 159 6.88 -23.28 -21.07
CA ASP A 159 7.61 -24.51 -20.75
C ASP A 159 6.71 -25.76 -20.88
N LEU A 160 5.45 -25.68 -20.38
CA LEU A 160 4.49 -26.77 -20.49
C LEU A 160 4.15 -27.05 -21.95
N ILE A 161 3.92 -26.03 -22.78
CA ILE A 161 3.65 -26.17 -24.22
C ILE A 161 4.84 -26.78 -24.92
N SER A 162 6.07 -26.31 -24.61
CA SER A 162 7.30 -26.85 -25.20
C SER A 162 7.51 -28.33 -24.84
N ASN A 163 7.28 -28.70 -23.58
CA ASN A 163 7.39 -30.08 -23.12
C ASN A 163 6.33 -30.98 -23.80
N ALA A 164 5.10 -30.51 -23.90
CA ALA A 164 4.03 -31.25 -24.60
C ALA A 164 4.36 -31.45 -26.08
N LYS A 165 4.87 -30.42 -26.76
CA LYS A 165 5.30 -30.51 -28.16
C LYS A 165 6.43 -31.51 -28.32
N ASN A 166 7.47 -31.45 -27.49
CA ASN A 166 8.60 -32.40 -27.53
C ASN A 166 8.13 -33.84 -27.30
N TYR A 167 7.18 -34.05 -26.37
CA TYR A 167 6.61 -35.37 -26.13
C TYR A 167 5.87 -35.90 -27.38
N ILE A 168 5.03 -35.07 -28.01
CA ILE A 168 4.31 -35.42 -29.24
C ILE A 168 5.32 -35.76 -30.35
N ASP A 169 6.33 -34.90 -30.57
CA ASP A 169 7.32 -35.09 -31.65
C ASP A 169 8.13 -36.39 -31.44
N GLN A 170 8.42 -36.79 -30.20
CA GLN A 170 9.13 -38.03 -29.88
C GLN A 170 8.29 -39.29 -30.06
N HIS A 171 6.96 -39.18 -29.84
CA HIS A 171 6.04 -40.32 -29.88
C HIS A 171 5.11 -40.34 -31.10
N LEU A 172 5.34 -39.45 -32.06
CA LEU A 172 4.46 -39.30 -33.23
C LEU A 172 4.27 -40.60 -34.04
N CYS A 173 5.26 -41.54 -33.94
CA CYS A 173 5.23 -42.81 -34.63
C CYS A 173 4.72 -43.95 -33.72
N ASP A 174 4.38 -43.72 -32.48
CA ASP A 174 3.86 -44.74 -31.57
C ASP A 174 2.38 -44.98 -31.90
N THR A 175 2.03 -46.20 -32.29
CA THR A 175 0.66 -46.62 -32.68
C THR A 175 -0.33 -46.59 -31.50
N ASP A 176 0.16 -46.45 -30.29
CA ASP A 176 -0.62 -46.46 -29.03
C ASP A 176 -0.92 -45.06 -28.49
N LEU A 177 -0.60 -44.00 -29.25
CA LEU A 177 -0.93 -42.60 -28.83
C LEU A 177 -2.42 -42.38 -28.96
N THR A 178 -3.17 -42.64 -27.91
CA THR A 178 -4.57 -42.30 -27.79
C THR A 178 -4.72 -40.99 -27.01
N ALA A 179 -5.56 -40.07 -27.50
CA ALA A 179 -5.96 -38.87 -26.74
C ALA A 179 -7.07 -39.28 -25.76
N ASP A 180 -6.68 -39.63 -24.53
CA ASP A 180 -7.59 -39.77 -23.38
C ASP A 180 -7.74 -38.44 -22.64
#